data_4af69bb8f3ef37a2800fa1e20e97d1a8
#
_entry.id   4af69bb8f3ef37a2800fa1e20e97d1a8
#
_cell.length_a   1.000
_cell.length_b   1.000
_cell.length_c   1.000
_cell.angle_alpha   90.00
_cell.angle_beta   90.00
_cell.angle_gamma   90.00
#
_symmetry.space_group_name_H-M   'P 1'
#
loop_
_entity.id
_entity.type
_entity.pdbx_description
1 polymer ?
#
loop_
_entity_poly.entity_id
_entity_poly.type
_entity_poly.pdbx_seq_one_letter_code
_entity_poly.pdbx_strand_id
1 'polypeptide(L)'
;ASGQDSGSTGGSDAALKAAWAGGLSHNRKKRYILEEGIPVPFLVELGVQTKDGAIVHAKYDKFRQINRFLEFIEDVLPKLDKNQETRIIDFGCGKSYLTFAMYYYLKVLKGYPVRITGLDLKTDVIEHCSRLAKKFGYESLEFLHGDIASYEGTDEVDMVVTLHACDTATDYALEKAVRWNAKVILSVPCCQHEVNKQMKSELFAPVFHYGIIKERMAALYTDALRAEVLEAMGYRVQILEFIDMEHTPKNLLIRAVKQGKRKENREAIEAILKEIHTEPTLYRLLMEEK
;
A
#
# COMPACT_ATOMS: atom_id res chain seq x y z
N ALA A 1 -16.78 -78.69 14.19
CA ALA A 1 -17.19 -78.09 12.95
C ALA A 1 -16.99 -76.61 13.09
N SER A 2 -15.91 -76.06 12.65
CA SER A 2 -15.56 -75.52 11.32
C SER A 2 -16.35 -74.27 10.96
N GLY A 3 -15.61 -73.18 10.73
CA GLY A 3 -16.09 -72.03 10.08
C GLY A 3 -15.13 -70.88 10.27
N GLN A 4 -14.08 -70.82 9.44
CA GLN A 4 -13.25 -69.63 9.21
C GLN A 4 -14.06 -68.61 8.46
N ASP A 5 -13.96 -67.35 8.78
CA ASP A 5 -14.15 -66.33 7.80
C ASP A 5 -13.13 -65.17 7.99
N SER A 6 -12.27 -65.09 7.03
CA SER A 6 -11.25 -64.06 6.87
C SER A 6 -11.80 -62.97 5.98
N GLY A 7 -12.15 -61.83 6.57
CA GLY A 7 -12.65 -60.66 5.86
C GLY A 7 -11.60 -59.59 5.76
N SER A 8 -11.10 -59.34 4.57
CA SER A 8 -10.12 -58.36 4.14
C SER A 8 -10.48 -56.90 4.47
N THR A 9 -9.63 -56.20 5.22
CA THR A 9 -9.70 -54.76 5.42
C THR A 9 -8.44 -54.05 4.86
N GLY A 10 -8.01 -54.46 3.68
CA GLY A 10 -6.80 -53.92 3.05
C GLY A 10 -7.02 -52.86 1.96
N GLY A 11 -8.29 -52.53 1.63
CA GLY A 11 -8.60 -51.68 0.46
C GLY A 11 -8.77 -50.18 0.71
N SER A 12 -9.08 -49.75 1.93
CA SER A 12 -9.38 -48.36 2.21
C SER A 12 -8.14 -47.49 2.49
N ASP A 13 -7.10 -48.05 3.08
CA ASP A 13 -5.86 -47.29 3.40
C ASP A 13 -4.98 -47.01 2.19
N ALA A 14 -4.99 -47.86 1.18
CA ALA A 14 -4.27 -47.64 -0.07
C ALA A 14 -4.93 -46.55 -0.94
N ALA A 15 -6.25 -46.49 -0.96
CA ALA A 15 -6.99 -45.45 -1.68
C ALA A 15 -6.88 -44.06 -1.00
N LEU A 16 -6.89 -44.02 0.35
CA LEU A 16 -6.63 -42.77 1.10
C LEU A 16 -5.20 -42.30 0.95
N LYS A 17 -4.19 -43.16 0.94
CA LYS A 17 -2.79 -42.80 0.68
C LYS A 17 -2.55 -42.33 -0.74
N ALA A 18 -3.25 -42.87 -1.74
CA ALA A 18 -3.19 -42.43 -3.14
C ALA A 18 -3.85 -41.04 -3.34
N ALA A 19 -4.96 -40.76 -2.62
CA ALA A 19 -5.60 -39.44 -2.65
C ALA A 19 -4.74 -38.33 -1.99
N TRP A 20 -3.88 -38.66 -1.03
CA TRP A 20 -2.93 -37.73 -0.41
C TRP A 20 -1.61 -37.59 -1.18
N ALA A 21 -1.27 -38.53 -2.07
CA ALA A 21 -0.11 -38.46 -2.95
C ALA A 21 -0.36 -37.69 -4.24
N GLY A 22 -1.59 -37.22 -4.48
CA GLY A 22 -1.92 -36.24 -5.51
C GLY A 22 -1.27 -34.90 -5.13
N GLY A 23 -0.03 -34.72 -5.56
CA GLY A 23 0.87 -33.64 -5.18
C GLY A 23 0.22 -32.28 -5.20
N LEU A 24 0.15 -31.65 -4.05
CA LEU A 24 0.16 -30.20 -3.95
C LEU A 24 1.49 -29.74 -4.58
N SER A 25 1.46 -29.50 -5.89
CA SER A 25 2.56 -28.86 -6.59
C SER A 25 2.70 -27.44 -6.00
N HIS A 26 3.57 -27.29 -4.99
CA HIS A 26 3.98 -26.00 -4.45
C HIS A 26 4.77 -25.13 -5.46
N ASN A 27 4.87 -25.57 -6.71
CA ASN A 27 5.53 -24.87 -7.82
C ASN A 27 4.52 -24.12 -8.71
N ARG A 28 3.55 -23.39 -8.12
CA ARG A 28 2.88 -22.33 -8.85
C ARG A 28 3.90 -21.20 -9.04
N LYS A 29 4.52 -21.12 -10.22
CA LYS A 29 5.30 -19.93 -10.59
C LYS A 29 4.39 -18.72 -10.39
N LYS A 30 4.74 -17.82 -9.49
CA LYS A 30 4.00 -16.58 -9.26
C LYS A 30 4.04 -15.81 -10.58
N ARG A 31 2.87 -15.56 -11.16
CA ARG A 31 2.77 -14.77 -12.39
C ARG A 31 2.84 -13.31 -12.00
N TYR A 32 3.90 -12.64 -12.41
CA TYR A 32 4.08 -11.22 -12.22
C TYR A 32 3.34 -10.42 -13.31
N ILE A 33 2.88 -9.21 -12.98
CA ILE A 33 2.27 -8.27 -13.94
C ILE A 33 3.33 -7.78 -14.93
N LEU A 34 4.51 -7.43 -14.43
CA LEU A 34 5.70 -7.19 -15.26
C LEU A 34 6.52 -8.49 -15.24
N GLU A 35 6.63 -9.12 -16.39
CA GLU A 35 7.24 -10.46 -16.50
C GLU A 35 8.77 -10.35 -16.67
N GLU A 36 9.49 -11.32 -16.12
CA GLU A 36 10.92 -11.51 -16.41
C GLU A 36 11.12 -11.93 -17.86
N GLY A 37 12.17 -11.43 -18.50
CA GLY A 37 12.46 -11.68 -19.91
C GLY A 37 11.76 -10.72 -20.87
N ILE A 38 10.85 -9.88 -20.40
CA ILE A 38 10.24 -8.79 -21.19
C ILE A 38 10.83 -7.47 -20.70
N PRO A 39 11.69 -6.80 -21.53
CA PRO A 39 12.32 -5.57 -21.09
C PRO A 39 11.30 -4.43 -20.99
N VAL A 40 11.28 -3.77 -19.83
CA VAL A 40 10.46 -2.61 -19.54
C VAL A 40 11.38 -1.38 -19.47
N PRO A 41 11.20 -0.34 -20.30
CA PRO A 41 12.17 0.75 -20.43
C PRO A 41 12.57 1.41 -19.12
N PHE A 42 11.62 1.71 -18.24
CA PHE A 42 11.93 2.34 -16.95
C PHE A 42 12.65 1.39 -15.99
N LEU A 43 12.36 0.07 -16.02
CA LEU A 43 13.07 -0.91 -15.17
C LEU A 43 14.53 -1.08 -15.60
N VAL A 44 14.78 -1.02 -16.90
CA VAL A 44 16.15 -1.08 -17.46
C VAL A 44 16.93 0.17 -17.04
N GLU A 45 16.36 1.35 -17.21
CA GLU A 45 17.01 2.61 -16.85
C GLU A 45 17.28 2.73 -15.35
N LEU A 46 16.34 2.25 -14.52
CA LEU A 46 16.50 2.25 -13.06
C LEU A 46 17.37 1.09 -12.53
N GLY A 47 17.94 0.29 -13.46
CA GLY A 47 18.85 -0.81 -13.14
C GLY A 47 18.20 -1.99 -12.43
N VAL A 48 16.89 -2.17 -12.59
CA VAL A 48 16.14 -3.34 -12.07
C VAL A 48 16.16 -4.49 -13.05
N GLN A 49 16.14 -4.17 -14.35
CA GLN A 49 16.30 -5.13 -15.45
C GLN A 49 17.56 -4.85 -16.27
N THR A 50 18.08 -5.87 -16.91
CA THR A 50 19.05 -5.77 -17.98
C THR A 50 18.33 -5.43 -19.30
N LYS A 51 19.09 -5.09 -20.35
CA LYS A 51 18.53 -4.73 -21.66
C LYS A 51 17.78 -5.89 -22.36
N ASP A 52 18.09 -7.11 -22.00
CA ASP A 52 17.43 -8.35 -22.46
C ASP A 52 16.26 -8.77 -21.55
N GLY A 53 15.93 -7.97 -20.53
CA GLY A 53 14.77 -8.20 -19.67
C GLY A 53 15.02 -9.11 -18.45
N ALA A 54 16.25 -9.61 -18.25
CA ALA A 54 16.57 -10.38 -17.05
C ALA A 54 16.59 -9.47 -15.82
N ILE A 55 16.16 -10.01 -14.67
CA ILE A 55 16.16 -9.25 -13.42
C ILE A 55 17.55 -9.22 -12.83
N VAL A 56 18.02 -8.02 -12.47
CA VAL A 56 19.29 -7.84 -11.75
C VAL A 56 19.15 -8.45 -10.35
N HIS A 57 19.95 -9.46 -10.04
CA HIS A 57 19.83 -10.25 -8.80
C HIS A 57 19.74 -9.37 -7.54
N ALA A 58 20.60 -8.37 -7.41
CA ALA A 58 20.59 -7.42 -6.29
C ALA A 58 19.36 -6.51 -6.24
N LYS A 59 18.49 -6.55 -7.24
CA LYS A 59 17.27 -5.74 -7.36
C LYS A 59 16.01 -6.60 -7.41
N TYR A 60 16.11 -7.90 -7.16
CA TYR A 60 14.98 -8.81 -7.23
C TYR A 60 13.86 -8.44 -6.26
N ASP A 61 14.21 -8.02 -5.02
CA ASP A 61 13.23 -7.54 -4.05
C ASP A 61 12.52 -6.27 -4.52
N LYS A 62 13.24 -5.36 -5.18
CA LYS A 62 12.63 -4.17 -5.78
C LYS A 62 11.65 -4.55 -6.89
N PHE A 63 12.01 -5.53 -7.73
CA PHE A 63 11.12 -6.05 -8.76
C PHE A 63 9.85 -6.68 -8.16
N ARG A 64 9.99 -7.49 -7.11
CA ARG A 64 8.85 -8.06 -6.38
C ARG A 64 7.95 -6.96 -5.78
N GLN A 65 8.56 -5.93 -5.18
CA GLN A 65 7.86 -4.78 -4.62
C GLN A 65 7.03 -4.05 -5.68
N ILE A 66 7.61 -3.80 -6.84
CA ILE A 66 6.92 -3.15 -7.94
C ILE A 66 5.71 -4.00 -8.39
N ASN A 67 5.90 -5.29 -8.61
CA ASN A 67 4.80 -6.17 -9.02
C ASN A 67 3.69 -6.25 -7.95
N ARG A 68 4.06 -6.32 -6.67
CA ARG A 68 3.08 -6.35 -5.58
C ARG A 68 2.27 -5.06 -5.52
N PHE A 69 2.90 -3.92 -5.73
CA PHE A 69 2.21 -2.64 -5.82
C PHE A 69 1.22 -2.62 -6.99
N LEU A 70 1.62 -3.13 -8.14
CA LEU A 70 0.74 -3.22 -9.30
C LEU A 70 -0.45 -4.16 -9.09
N GLU A 71 -0.30 -5.24 -8.32
CA GLU A 71 -1.45 -6.08 -7.89
C GLU A 71 -2.48 -5.25 -7.12
N PHE A 72 -2.05 -4.37 -6.20
CA PHE A 72 -2.99 -3.48 -5.48
C PHE A 72 -3.64 -2.43 -6.39
N ILE A 73 -2.91 -1.92 -7.40
CA ILE A 73 -3.50 -1.05 -8.42
C ILE A 73 -4.54 -1.83 -9.24
N GLU A 74 -4.25 -3.07 -9.64
CA GLU A 74 -5.18 -3.92 -10.39
C GLU A 74 -6.49 -4.18 -9.63
N ASP A 75 -6.41 -4.43 -8.33
CA ASP A 75 -7.57 -4.64 -7.48
C ASP A 75 -8.53 -3.44 -7.43
N VAL A 76 -8.01 -2.22 -7.60
CA VAL A 76 -8.81 -0.99 -7.54
C VAL A 76 -9.18 -0.43 -8.91
N LEU A 77 -8.71 -1.03 -10.01
CA LEU A 77 -9.08 -0.61 -11.37
C LEU A 77 -10.58 -0.46 -11.60
N PRO A 78 -11.47 -1.36 -11.09
CA PRO A 78 -12.92 -1.20 -11.26
C PRO A 78 -13.51 0.06 -10.62
N LYS A 79 -12.73 0.78 -9.84
CA LYS A 79 -13.12 2.06 -9.21
C LYS A 79 -12.70 3.29 -10.02
N LEU A 80 -11.88 3.07 -11.04
CA LEU A 80 -11.41 4.11 -11.96
C LEU A 80 -12.19 4.02 -13.27
N ASP A 81 -12.57 5.18 -13.82
CA ASP A 81 -13.30 5.24 -15.09
C ASP A 81 -12.31 5.23 -16.27
N LYS A 82 -12.40 4.22 -17.11
CA LYS A 82 -11.55 4.11 -18.30
C LYS A 82 -11.88 5.13 -19.40
N ASN A 83 -13.06 5.74 -19.34
CA ASN A 83 -13.52 6.72 -20.34
C ASN A 83 -13.22 8.18 -19.95
N GLN A 84 -12.70 8.41 -18.75
CA GLN A 84 -12.37 9.74 -18.23
C GLN A 84 -10.90 9.78 -17.80
N GLU A 85 -10.28 10.97 -17.89
CA GLU A 85 -8.93 11.16 -17.39
C GLU A 85 -8.91 10.94 -15.88
N THR A 86 -8.17 9.91 -15.45
CA THR A 86 -7.95 9.61 -14.04
C THR A 86 -6.78 10.44 -13.51
N ARG A 87 -7.02 11.28 -12.51
CA ARG A 87 -6.01 12.12 -11.87
C ARG A 87 -5.48 11.44 -10.62
N ILE A 88 -4.16 11.26 -10.58
CA ILE A 88 -3.47 10.55 -9.52
C ILE A 88 -2.39 11.44 -8.94
N ILE A 89 -2.30 11.52 -7.61
CA ILE A 89 -1.20 12.18 -6.91
C ILE A 89 -0.43 11.15 -6.10
N ASP A 90 0.90 11.16 -6.24
CA ASP A 90 1.83 10.35 -5.47
C ASP A 90 2.67 11.25 -4.57
N PHE A 91 2.34 11.26 -3.29
CA PHE A 91 3.02 12.07 -2.29
C PHE A 91 4.27 11.36 -1.73
N GLY A 92 5.41 12.06 -1.73
CA GLY A 92 6.68 11.50 -1.30
C GLY A 92 7.19 10.46 -2.30
N CYS A 93 7.09 10.76 -3.61
CA CYS A 93 7.39 9.82 -4.68
C CYS A 93 8.85 9.31 -4.68
N GLY A 94 9.78 10.00 -4.02
CA GLY A 94 11.17 9.60 -3.87
C GLY A 94 11.82 9.28 -5.22
N LYS A 95 12.52 8.16 -5.34
CA LYS A 95 13.13 7.70 -6.61
C LYS A 95 12.11 7.24 -7.65
N SER A 96 10.84 7.32 -7.35
CA SER A 96 9.68 7.13 -8.25
C SER A 96 9.59 5.80 -8.98
N TYR A 97 10.25 4.73 -8.48
CA TYR A 97 10.09 3.39 -9.09
C TYR A 97 8.62 2.98 -9.21
N LEU A 98 7.83 3.24 -8.17
CA LEU A 98 6.43 2.86 -8.12
C LEU A 98 5.54 3.83 -8.92
N THR A 99 5.90 5.10 -8.98
CA THR A 99 5.22 6.10 -9.82
C THR A 99 5.37 5.77 -11.30
N PHE A 100 6.59 5.45 -11.76
CA PHE A 100 6.84 4.99 -13.13
C PHE A 100 6.12 3.68 -13.43
N ALA A 101 6.12 2.73 -12.50
CA ALA A 101 5.42 1.46 -12.66
C ALA A 101 3.91 1.66 -12.79
N MET A 102 3.32 2.53 -11.96
CA MET A 102 1.91 2.87 -11.99
C MET A 102 1.53 3.51 -13.33
N TYR A 103 2.31 4.49 -13.81
CA TYR A 103 2.09 5.11 -15.11
C TYR A 103 2.16 4.09 -16.24
N TYR A 104 3.22 3.27 -16.28
CA TYR A 104 3.41 2.25 -17.30
C TYR A 104 2.26 1.25 -17.32
N TYR A 105 1.86 0.78 -16.15
CA TYR A 105 0.76 -0.18 -16.03
C TYR A 105 -0.56 0.41 -16.48
N LEU A 106 -0.95 1.57 -15.94
CA LEU A 106 -2.23 2.18 -16.23
C LEU A 106 -2.31 2.70 -17.68
N LYS A 107 -1.31 3.47 -18.10
CA LYS A 107 -1.31 4.13 -19.42
C LYS A 107 -0.93 3.19 -20.53
N VAL A 108 0.21 2.49 -20.38
CA VAL A 108 0.80 1.69 -21.49
C VAL A 108 0.15 0.32 -21.58
N LEU A 109 0.03 -0.42 -20.45
CA LEU A 109 -0.50 -1.78 -20.50
C LEU A 109 -2.03 -1.85 -20.50
N LYS A 110 -2.71 -1.02 -19.72
CA LYS A 110 -4.17 -1.08 -19.57
C LYS A 110 -4.92 -0.03 -20.41
N GLY A 111 -4.24 0.99 -20.94
CA GLY A 111 -4.82 2.01 -21.81
C GLY A 111 -5.80 2.97 -21.11
N TYR A 112 -5.58 3.22 -19.81
CA TYR A 112 -6.34 4.24 -19.09
C TYR A 112 -5.83 5.64 -19.45
N PRO A 113 -6.70 6.62 -19.68
CA PRO A 113 -6.31 8.01 -19.76
C PRO A 113 -5.96 8.49 -18.34
N VAL A 114 -4.67 8.58 -18.02
CA VAL A 114 -4.20 8.98 -16.71
C VAL A 114 -3.31 10.21 -16.78
N ARG A 115 -3.41 11.05 -15.76
CA ARG A 115 -2.46 12.10 -15.41
C ARG A 115 -1.94 11.84 -14.01
N ILE A 116 -0.63 11.69 -13.87
CA ILE A 116 0.00 11.40 -12.59
C ILE A 116 0.94 12.54 -12.23
N THR A 117 0.79 13.06 -11.00
CA THR A 117 1.67 14.08 -10.43
C THR A 117 2.40 13.47 -9.24
N GLY A 118 3.71 13.34 -9.33
CA GLY A 118 4.58 12.96 -8.22
C GLY A 118 5.08 14.21 -7.48
N LEU A 119 4.97 14.23 -6.15
CA LEU A 119 5.50 15.31 -5.31
C LEU A 119 6.60 14.79 -4.39
N ASP A 120 7.67 15.57 -4.27
CA ASP A 120 8.73 15.35 -3.29
C ASP A 120 9.37 16.67 -2.86
N LEU A 121 9.99 16.68 -1.68
CA LEU A 121 10.72 17.83 -1.14
C LEU A 121 12.14 17.97 -1.69
N LYS A 122 12.66 16.93 -2.38
CA LYS A 122 14.04 16.88 -2.87
C LYS A 122 14.09 17.32 -4.33
N THR A 123 14.62 18.49 -4.58
CA THR A 123 14.74 19.07 -5.92
C THR A 123 15.53 18.19 -6.88
N ASP A 124 16.65 17.61 -6.44
CA ASP A 124 17.49 16.72 -7.25
C ASP A 124 16.73 15.46 -7.70
N VAL A 125 15.87 14.92 -6.84
CA VAL A 125 15.01 13.79 -7.14
C VAL A 125 13.97 14.18 -8.21
N ILE A 126 13.30 15.30 -8.03
CA ILE A 126 12.30 15.81 -8.97
C ILE A 126 12.90 16.07 -10.36
N GLU A 127 14.06 16.73 -10.42
CA GLU A 127 14.76 16.98 -11.68
C GLU A 127 15.16 15.67 -12.38
N HIS A 128 15.66 14.69 -11.62
CA HIS A 128 16.01 13.37 -12.15
C HIS A 128 14.79 12.66 -12.72
N CYS A 129 13.71 12.59 -11.96
CA CYS A 129 12.48 11.91 -12.38
C CYS A 129 11.81 12.61 -13.58
N SER A 130 11.82 13.95 -13.62
CA SER A 130 11.30 14.73 -14.75
C SER A 130 12.10 14.46 -16.04
N ARG A 131 13.43 14.35 -15.96
CA ARG A 131 14.25 13.96 -17.12
C ARG A 131 13.93 12.56 -17.61
N LEU A 132 13.70 11.61 -16.70
CA LEU A 132 13.33 10.24 -17.06
C LEU A 132 11.95 10.16 -17.69
N ALA A 133 10.95 10.84 -17.13
CA ALA A 133 9.60 10.89 -17.70
C ALA A 133 9.64 11.43 -19.16
N LYS A 134 10.38 12.51 -19.39
CA LYS A 134 10.60 13.07 -20.72
C LYS A 134 11.33 12.09 -21.66
N LYS A 135 12.36 11.39 -21.16
CA LYS A 135 13.12 10.39 -21.92
C LYS A 135 12.24 9.23 -22.40
N PHE A 136 11.25 8.82 -21.58
CA PHE A 136 10.33 7.74 -21.92
C PHE A 136 9.10 8.19 -22.72
N GLY A 137 8.93 9.51 -22.95
CA GLY A 137 7.73 10.04 -23.60
C GLY A 137 6.47 9.92 -22.73
N TYR A 138 6.62 9.97 -21.40
CA TYR A 138 5.51 9.91 -20.43
C TYR A 138 4.92 11.29 -20.23
N GLU A 139 4.24 11.82 -21.25
CA GLU A 139 3.76 13.22 -21.28
C GLU A 139 2.75 13.57 -20.18
N SER A 140 1.98 12.58 -19.69
CA SER A 140 1.00 12.78 -18.61
C SER A 140 1.56 12.40 -17.23
N LEU A 141 2.88 12.27 -17.09
CA LEU A 141 3.58 12.05 -15.82
C LEU A 141 4.45 13.26 -15.54
N GLU A 142 4.11 14.02 -14.51
CA GLU A 142 4.86 15.19 -14.07
C GLU A 142 5.38 15.03 -12.64
N PHE A 143 6.46 15.71 -12.35
CA PHE A 143 7.06 15.72 -11.01
C PHE A 143 7.24 17.15 -10.55
N LEU A 144 6.71 17.45 -9.34
CA LEU A 144 6.70 18.79 -8.77
C LEU A 144 7.42 18.79 -7.42
N HIS A 145 8.23 19.81 -7.20
CA HIS A 145 8.79 20.09 -5.89
C HIS A 145 7.72 20.75 -5.01
N GLY A 146 7.44 20.16 -3.84
CA GLY A 146 6.45 20.72 -2.94
C GLY A 146 6.26 19.92 -1.67
N ASP A 147 5.77 20.62 -0.65
CA ASP A 147 5.33 20.01 0.61
C ASP A 147 3.86 19.57 0.50
N ILE A 148 3.59 18.39 1.05
CA ILE A 148 2.25 17.78 1.06
C ILE A 148 1.23 18.69 1.74
N ALA A 149 1.58 19.26 2.88
CA ALA A 149 0.66 20.06 3.68
C ALA A 149 0.20 21.34 2.94
N SER A 150 1.09 21.95 2.17
CA SER A 150 0.84 23.21 1.45
C SER A 150 0.40 23.04 -0.01
N TYR A 151 0.37 21.82 -0.54
CA TYR A 151 -0.02 21.59 -1.94
C TYR A 151 -1.51 21.83 -2.17
N GLU A 152 -1.85 22.78 -3.06
CA GLU A 152 -3.22 23.17 -3.41
C GLU A 152 -3.50 23.05 -4.92
N GLY A 153 -2.67 22.29 -5.64
CA GLY A 153 -2.63 22.32 -7.11
C GLY A 153 -3.84 21.72 -7.83
N THR A 154 -4.85 21.15 -7.13
CA THR A 154 -6.06 20.60 -7.76
C THR A 154 -7.19 20.44 -6.76
N ASP A 155 -8.44 20.57 -7.25
CA ASP A 155 -9.66 20.39 -6.46
C ASP A 155 -10.24 18.98 -6.58
N GLU A 156 -9.81 18.20 -7.58
CA GLU A 156 -10.32 16.86 -7.87
C GLU A 156 -9.19 15.89 -8.13
N VAL A 157 -9.16 14.79 -7.37
CA VAL A 157 -8.22 13.69 -7.51
C VAL A 157 -8.97 12.38 -7.41
N ASP A 158 -8.75 11.47 -8.35
CA ASP A 158 -9.38 10.16 -8.32
C ASP A 158 -8.64 9.18 -7.39
N MET A 159 -7.31 9.26 -7.36
CA MET A 159 -6.50 8.38 -6.52
C MET A 159 -5.33 9.14 -5.89
N VAL A 160 -5.14 8.91 -4.60
CA VAL A 160 -3.97 9.38 -3.85
C VAL A 160 -3.12 8.17 -3.46
N VAL A 161 -1.83 8.27 -3.75
CA VAL A 161 -0.81 7.30 -3.36
C VAL A 161 0.18 8.00 -2.43
N THR A 162 0.56 7.34 -1.34
CA THR A 162 1.59 7.84 -0.43
C THR A 162 2.35 6.66 0.17
N LEU A 163 3.53 6.39 -0.36
CA LEU A 163 4.31 5.20 0.00
C LEU A 163 5.54 5.52 0.85
N HIS A 164 5.94 6.78 0.92
CA HIS A 164 7.14 7.23 1.62
C HIS A 164 6.97 8.55 2.37
N ALA A 165 5.75 8.99 2.63
CA ALA A 165 5.49 10.11 3.51
C ALA A 165 5.69 9.68 4.96
N CYS A 166 6.60 10.35 5.69
CA CYS A 166 6.95 9.97 7.05
C CYS A 166 6.04 10.63 8.08
N ASP A 167 5.65 9.87 9.10
CA ASP A 167 4.93 10.32 10.30
C ASP A 167 3.67 11.13 9.95
N THR A 168 3.56 12.36 10.43
CA THR A 168 2.41 13.24 10.19
C THR A 168 2.25 13.68 8.73
N ALA A 169 3.27 13.60 7.88
CA ALA A 169 3.12 13.85 6.45
C ALA A 169 2.14 12.87 5.79
N THR A 170 2.07 11.62 6.28
CA THR A 170 1.03 10.68 5.89
C THR A 170 -0.37 11.22 6.22
N ASP A 171 -0.55 11.80 7.40
CA ASP A 171 -1.84 12.31 7.86
C ASP A 171 -2.33 13.49 7.02
N TYR A 172 -1.45 14.38 6.61
CA TYR A 172 -1.77 15.46 5.67
C TYR A 172 -2.13 14.93 4.28
N ALA A 173 -1.43 13.88 3.80
CA ALA A 173 -1.78 13.25 2.52
C ALA A 173 -3.17 12.60 2.56
N LEU A 174 -3.51 11.91 3.66
CA LEU A 174 -4.82 11.30 3.85
C LEU A 174 -5.93 12.36 3.99
N GLU A 175 -5.67 13.44 4.72
CA GLU A 175 -6.58 14.57 4.85
C GLU A 175 -6.89 15.20 3.50
N LYS A 176 -5.87 15.50 2.70
CA LYS A 176 -6.07 16.05 1.35
C LYS A 176 -6.83 15.06 0.45
N ALA A 177 -6.53 13.78 0.51
CA ALA A 177 -7.26 12.76 -0.23
C ALA A 177 -8.76 12.76 0.11
N VAL A 178 -9.11 12.91 1.39
CA VAL A 178 -10.51 13.02 1.85
C VAL A 178 -11.15 14.31 1.34
N ARG A 179 -10.46 15.45 1.45
CA ARG A 179 -10.98 16.77 0.99
C ARG A 179 -11.19 16.80 -0.52
N TRP A 180 -10.28 16.23 -1.30
CA TRP A 180 -10.41 16.10 -2.76
C TRP A 180 -11.41 15.03 -3.19
N ASN A 181 -12.06 14.38 -2.24
CA ASN A 181 -13.04 13.34 -2.51
C ASN A 181 -12.47 12.16 -3.34
N ALA A 182 -11.21 11.83 -3.12
CA ALA A 182 -10.52 10.77 -3.85
C ALA A 182 -11.30 9.45 -3.78
N LYS A 183 -11.43 8.76 -4.92
CA LYS A 183 -12.12 7.47 -5.01
C LYS A 183 -11.32 6.34 -4.36
N VAL A 184 -9.99 6.45 -4.44
CA VAL A 184 -9.04 5.44 -3.94
C VAL A 184 -7.89 6.11 -3.20
N ILE A 185 -7.49 5.54 -2.07
CA ILE A 185 -6.28 5.92 -1.33
C ILE A 185 -5.46 4.66 -1.10
N LEU A 186 -4.16 4.73 -1.45
CA LEU A 186 -3.16 3.69 -1.17
C LEU A 186 -2.03 4.32 -0.36
N SER A 187 -1.91 3.94 0.90
CA SER A 187 -0.91 4.50 1.81
C SER A 187 -0.08 3.40 2.46
N VAL A 188 1.25 3.56 2.46
CA VAL A 188 2.19 2.69 3.19
C VAL A 188 2.96 3.56 4.19
N PRO A 189 2.45 3.73 5.40
CA PRO A 189 3.12 4.53 6.43
C PRO A 189 4.43 3.87 6.87
N CYS A 190 5.51 4.63 6.92
CA CYS A 190 6.82 4.11 7.32
C CYS A 190 7.23 4.48 8.76
N CYS A 191 6.68 5.54 9.32
CA CYS A 191 7.01 6.06 10.65
C CYS A 191 5.74 6.48 11.39
N GLN A 192 5.72 6.30 12.72
CA GLN A 192 4.61 6.66 13.61
C GLN A 192 5.18 7.25 14.91
N HIS A 193 6.01 8.27 14.80
CA HIS A 193 6.70 8.87 15.95
C HIS A 193 5.78 9.72 16.82
N GLU A 194 4.77 10.37 16.22
CA GLU A 194 3.82 11.23 16.93
C GLU A 194 3.12 10.44 18.04
N VAL A 195 2.42 9.38 17.71
CA VAL A 195 1.68 8.56 18.68
C VAL A 195 2.63 7.88 19.67
N ASN A 196 3.79 7.40 19.24
CA ASN A 196 4.76 6.80 20.15
C ASN A 196 5.25 7.76 21.23
N LYS A 197 5.44 9.04 20.91
CA LYS A 197 5.83 10.07 21.88
C LYS A 197 4.70 10.40 22.87
N GLN A 198 3.47 10.47 22.38
CA GLN A 198 2.30 10.83 23.19
C GLN A 198 1.83 9.67 24.07
N MET A 199 1.85 8.43 23.56
CA MET A 199 1.18 7.25 24.10
C MET A 199 1.59 6.95 25.54
N LYS A 200 0.59 6.96 26.41
CA LYS A 200 0.66 6.60 27.83
C LYS A 200 -0.62 5.83 28.19
N SER A 201 -0.59 4.98 29.19
CA SER A 201 -1.75 4.33 29.77
C SER A 201 -1.36 3.70 31.08
N GLU A 202 -2.19 3.81 32.09
CA GLU A 202 -2.00 3.11 33.36
C GLU A 202 -2.22 1.61 33.18
N LEU A 203 -3.22 1.23 32.39
CA LEU A 203 -3.56 -0.16 32.08
C LEU A 203 -2.41 -0.87 31.36
N PHE A 204 -1.80 -0.21 30.38
CA PHE A 204 -0.71 -0.77 29.58
C PHE A 204 0.70 -0.41 30.09
N ALA A 205 0.82 0.27 31.25
CA ALA A 205 2.11 0.66 31.80
C ALA A 205 3.13 -0.50 31.90
N PRO A 206 2.74 -1.72 32.35
CA PRO A 206 3.67 -2.86 32.38
C PRO A 206 4.17 -3.30 31.00
N VAL A 207 3.40 -3.04 29.94
CA VAL A 207 3.76 -3.38 28.53
C VAL A 207 4.60 -2.27 27.93
N PHE A 208 4.22 -1.00 28.17
CA PHE A 208 4.92 0.18 27.65
C PHE A 208 6.27 0.43 28.32
N HIS A 209 6.55 -0.25 29.43
CA HIS A 209 7.87 -0.30 30.03
C HIS A 209 8.94 -0.82 29.04
N TYR A 210 8.55 -1.73 28.14
CA TYR A 210 9.43 -2.24 27.10
C TYR A 210 9.35 -1.34 25.85
N GLY A 211 10.34 -0.46 25.68
CA GLY A 211 10.33 0.57 24.60
C GLY A 211 10.09 0.03 23.19
N ILE A 212 10.67 -1.14 22.85
CA ILE A 212 10.45 -1.78 21.54
C ILE A 212 8.99 -2.26 21.37
N ILE A 213 8.35 -2.72 22.43
CA ILE A 213 6.95 -3.14 22.40
C ILE A 213 6.05 -1.90 22.25
N LYS A 214 6.32 -0.85 23.04
CA LYS A 214 5.60 0.42 22.94
C LYS A 214 5.68 0.99 21.53
N GLU A 215 6.86 1.02 20.90
CA GLU A 215 7.05 1.50 19.54
C GLU A 215 6.22 0.70 18.52
N ARG A 216 6.25 -0.63 18.60
CA ARG A 216 5.48 -1.49 17.69
C ARG A 216 3.98 -1.32 17.89
N MET A 217 3.50 -1.24 19.13
CA MET A 217 2.09 -0.97 19.43
C MET A 217 1.66 0.40 18.92
N ALA A 218 2.48 1.44 19.14
CA ALA A 218 2.22 2.78 18.62
C ALA A 218 2.09 2.79 17.09
N ALA A 219 2.95 2.05 16.38
CA ALA A 219 2.85 1.93 14.94
C ALA A 219 1.53 1.28 14.49
N LEU A 220 1.16 0.16 15.09
CA LEU A 220 -0.08 -0.55 14.76
C LEU A 220 -1.33 0.26 15.13
N TYR A 221 -1.34 0.91 16.29
CA TYR A 221 -2.45 1.77 16.70
C TYR A 221 -2.60 2.99 15.79
N THR A 222 -1.51 3.63 15.40
CA THR A 222 -1.55 4.76 14.46
C THR A 222 -2.22 4.36 13.16
N ASP A 223 -1.80 3.25 12.56
CA ASP A 223 -2.34 2.81 11.28
C ASP A 223 -3.79 2.31 11.39
N ALA A 224 -4.15 1.66 12.52
CA ALA A 224 -5.53 1.29 12.80
C ALA A 224 -6.44 2.51 13.00
N LEU A 225 -5.97 3.53 13.74
CA LEU A 225 -6.71 4.79 13.93
C LEU A 225 -6.87 5.56 12.62
N ARG A 226 -5.85 5.59 11.75
CA ARG A 226 -5.96 6.14 10.39
C ARG A 226 -7.07 5.45 9.60
N ALA A 227 -7.12 4.12 9.67
CA ALA A 227 -8.18 3.34 9.00
C ALA A 227 -9.57 3.67 9.56
N GLU A 228 -9.74 3.71 10.87
CA GLU A 228 -11.01 4.04 11.52
C GLU A 228 -11.48 5.47 11.18
N VAL A 229 -10.57 6.45 11.15
CA VAL A 229 -10.89 7.82 10.73
C VAL A 229 -11.34 7.86 9.26
N LEU A 230 -10.67 7.15 8.36
CA LEU A 230 -11.08 7.08 6.96
C LEU A 230 -12.45 6.39 6.79
N GLU A 231 -12.78 5.38 7.61
CA GLU A 231 -14.11 4.77 7.60
C GLU A 231 -15.19 5.74 8.08
N ALA A 232 -14.89 6.57 9.09
CA ALA A 232 -15.78 7.66 9.51
C ALA A 232 -15.98 8.70 8.39
N MET A 233 -15.00 8.87 7.49
CA MET A 233 -15.10 9.77 6.33
C MET A 233 -15.76 9.13 5.09
N GLY A 234 -16.29 7.90 5.21
CA GLY A 234 -17.07 7.23 4.17
C GLY A 234 -16.26 6.35 3.22
N TYR A 235 -15.10 5.90 3.66
CA TYR A 235 -14.29 4.91 2.95
C TYR A 235 -14.51 3.51 3.51
N ARG A 236 -14.40 2.50 2.67
CA ARG A 236 -14.15 1.12 3.09
C ARG A 236 -12.66 0.90 3.13
N VAL A 237 -12.14 0.51 4.29
CA VAL A 237 -10.70 0.37 4.50
C VAL A 237 -10.30 -1.09 4.69
N GLN A 238 -9.14 -1.43 4.17
CA GLN A 238 -8.45 -2.70 4.40
C GLN A 238 -6.99 -2.39 4.74
N ILE A 239 -6.50 -3.02 5.80
CA ILE A 239 -5.08 -3.02 6.13
C ILE A 239 -4.50 -4.33 5.60
N LEU A 240 -3.53 -4.23 4.71
CA LEU A 240 -2.96 -5.36 3.98
C LEU A 240 -1.45 -5.39 4.15
N GLU A 241 -0.87 -6.56 4.08
CA GLU A 241 0.58 -6.70 4.03
C GLU A 241 1.10 -6.31 2.64
N PHE A 242 2.00 -5.30 2.59
CA PHE A 242 2.52 -4.76 1.33
C PHE A 242 3.55 -5.70 0.70
N ILE A 243 4.61 -5.98 1.42
CA ILE A 243 5.61 -6.99 1.07
C ILE A 243 6.12 -7.61 2.35
N ASP A 244 6.39 -8.90 2.30
CA ASP A 244 7.26 -9.58 3.25
C ASP A 244 8.70 -9.04 3.06
N MET A 245 8.98 -7.89 3.66
CA MET A 245 10.33 -7.35 3.72
C MET A 245 10.97 -7.89 4.99
N GLU A 246 11.82 -8.88 4.87
CA GLU A 246 12.59 -9.52 5.97
C GLU A 246 13.30 -8.53 6.90
N HIS A 247 13.28 -7.24 6.57
CA HIS A 247 14.03 -6.20 7.28
C HIS A 247 13.19 -5.08 7.88
N THR A 248 11.86 -5.05 7.74
CA THR A 248 11.02 -4.06 8.39
C THR A 248 9.67 -4.61 8.83
N PRO A 249 9.34 -4.50 10.14
CA PRO A 249 8.02 -4.87 10.64
C PRO A 249 6.92 -3.84 10.29
N LYS A 250 7.29 -2.72 9.66
CA LYS A 250 6.40 -1.61 9.29
C LYS A 250 6.08 -1.69 7.80
N ASN A 251 5.23 -2.63 7.44
CA ASN A 251 4.96 -2.97 6.03
C ASN A 251 3.47 -3.17 5.77
N LEU A 252 2.66 -2.25 6.31
CA LEU A 252 1.23 -2.28 6.12
C LEU A 252 0.82 -1.30 5.02
N LEU A 253 -0.05 -1.75 4.13
CA LEU A 253 -0.76 -0.92 3.16
C LEU A 253 -2.17 -0.63 3.69
N ILE A 254 -2.50 0.63 3.84
CA ILE A 254 -3.86 1.10 4.05
C ILE A 254 -4.47 1.33 2.66
N ARG A 255 -5.44 0.49 2.28
CA ARG A 255 -6.23 0.62 1.06
C ARG A 255 -7.61 1.11 1.42
N ALA A 256 -7.95 2.32 1.02
CA ALA A 256 -9.26 2.90 1.25
C ALA A 256 -9.96 3.18 -0.08
N VAL A 257 -11.21 2.73 -0.19
CA VAL A 257 -12.07 2.92 -1.38
C VAL A 257 -13.33 3.63 -0.96
N LYS A 258 -13.65 4.75 -1.61
CA LYS A 258 -14.82 5.56 -1.28
C LYS A 258 -16.11 4.79 -1.53
N GLN A 259 -16.98 4.79 -0.51
CA GLN A 259 -18.31 4.17 -0.59
C GLN A 259 -19.44 5.15 -0.27
N GLY A 260 -19.14 6.32 0.27
CA GLY A 260 -20.11 7.34 0.66
C GLY A 260 -20.82 7.09 1.98
N LYS A 261 -20.93 5.83 2.45
CA LYS A 261 -21.53 5.51 3.75
C LYS A 261 -20.46 5.71 4.85
N ARG A 262 -20.72 6.63 5.76
CA ARG A 262 -19.86 6.89 6.93
C ARG A 262 -20.11 5.85 8.02
N LYS A 263 -19.05 5.44 8.70
CA LYS A 263 -19.13 4.60 9.89
C LYS A 263 -19.35 5.48 11.11
N GLU A 264 -20.29 5.10 11.96
CA GLU A 264 -20.53 5.77 13.25
C GLU A 264 -19.63 5.14 14.31
N ASN A 265 -18.37 5.56 14.34
CA ASN A 265 -17.33 5.01 15.21
C ASN A 265 -16.58 6.09 16.00
N ARG A 266 -17.04 7.33 16.01
CA ARG A 266 -16.39 8.47 16.68
C ARG A 266 -16.15 8.19 18.17
N GLU A 267 -17.19 7.77 18.88
CA GLU A 267 -17.09 7.46 20.32
C GLU A 267 -16.06 6.37 20.62
N ALA A 268 -16.00 5.34 19.77
CA ALA A 268 -15.02 4.26 19.92
C ALA A 268 -13.59 4.75 19.68
N ILE A 269 -13.38 5.61 18.70
CA ILE A 269 -12.07 6.24 18.44
C ILE A 269 -11.68 7.08 19.67
N GLU A 270 -12.56 7.96 20.14
CA GLU A 270 -12.30 8.84 21.29
C GLU A 270 -12.01 8.06 22.58
N ALA A 271 -12.68 6.93 22.79
CA ALA A 271 -12.41 6.05 23.93
C ALA A 271 -10.97 5.47 23.86
N ILE A 272 -10.50 5.05 22.67
CA ILE A 272 -9.13 4.58 22.47
C ILE A 272 -8.14 5.73 22.71
N LEU A 273 -8.36 6.90 22.10
CA LEU A 273 -7.48 8.07 22.25
C LEU A 273 -7.34 8.50 23.72
N LYS A 274 -8.44 8.47 24.45
CA LYS A 274 -8.47 8.76 25.90
C LYS A 274 -7.66 7.73 26.68
N GLU A 275 -7.84 6.43 26.40
CA GLU A 275 -7.14 5.35 27.10
C GLU A 275 -5.63 5.43 26.92
N ILE A 276 -5.17 5.70 25.70
CA ILE A 276 -3.73 5.75 25.38
C ILE A 276 -3.15 7.17 25.45
N HIS A 277 -3.94 8.17 25.86
CA HIS A 277 -3.56 9.59 26.00
C HIS A 277 -2.88 10.15 24.75
N THR A 278 -3.50 9.98 23.60
CA THR A 278 -2.96 10.45 22.31
C THR A 278 -3.98 11.29 21.55
N GLU A 279 -3.45 12.17 20.70
CA GLU A 279 -4.22 13.04 19.82
C GLU A 279 -3.56 13.07 18.44
N PRO A 280 -3.80 12.03 17.61
CA PRO A 280 -3.15 11.91 16.29
C PRO A 280 -3.55 13.03 15.34
N THR A 281 -2.59 13.48 14.53
CA THR A 281 -2.81 14.56 13.55
C THR A 281 -4.00 14.32 12.65
N LEU A 282 -4.19 13.11 12.11
CA LEU A 282 -5.33 12.84 11.22
C LEU A 282 -6.69 12.99 11.93
N TYR A 283 -6.78 12.57 13.19
CA TYR A 283 -7.99 12.75 13.99
C TYR A 283 -8.32 14.24 14.13
N ARG A 284 -7.35 15.08 14.51
CA ARG A 284 -7.51 16.54 14.60
C ARG A 284 -7.94 17.19 13.29
N LEU A 285 -7.32 16.78 12.18
CA LEU A 285 -7.60 17.36 10.86
C LEU A 285 -8.99 17.07 10.31
N LEU A 286 -9.56 15.88 10.62
CA LEU A 286 -10.79 15.40 10.01
C LEU A 286 -11.98 15.22 10.95
N MET A 287 -11.75 15.09 12.25
CA MET A 287 -12.81 14.74 13.21
C MET A 287 -13.02 15.77 14.31
N GLU A 288 -12.06 16.65 14.60
CA GLU A 288 -12.31 17.77 15.51
C GLU A 288 -13.20 18.82 14.85
N GLU A 289 -14.21 19.24 15.56
CA GLU A 289 -15.05 20.38 15.17
C GLU A 289 -14.22 21.67 15.29
N LYS A 290 -14.11 22.42 14.19
CA LYS A 290 -13.46 23.74 14.19
C LYS A 290 -14.41 24.78 14.76
#